data_1a266c397c35871d712a270207c601e1
#
_entry.id   1a266c397c35871d712a270207c601e1
#
_cell.length_a   1.000
_cell.length_b   1.000
_cell.length_c   1.000
_cell.angle_alpha   90.00
_cell.angle_beta   90.00
_cell.angle_gamma   90.00
#
_symmetry.space_group_name_H-M   'P 1'
#
loop_
_entity.id
_entity.type
_entity.pdbx_description
1 polymer ?
#
loop_
_entity_poly.entity_id
_entity_poly.type
_entity_poly.pdbx_seq_one_letter_code
_entity_poly.pdbx_strand_id
1 'polypeptide(L)'
;SRINVEKFNEMIEYEKKKIKSYKEDAAIYLGYKLQSKYYIKKNYPNDIHLAVPYNIIINKDNVTSVLLEKLDMLPDKFVIKKNKLSGYTVIVDKNEKISYQEQKYKYSTGNLYEILTTMLRYDYDKNPEEQETDKMDLFLEEYVPVKEEFKFHCIHGRVIMIEHSLLNTGLSN
;
A
#
# COMPACT_ATOMS: atom_id res chain seq x y z
N SER A 1 8.69 -16.73 27.27
CA SER A 1 7.30 -17.20 27.28
C SER A 1 6.77 -17.17 25.85
N ARG A 2 6.41 -18.32 25.31
CA ARG A 2 5.75 -18.38 24.00
C ARG A 2 4.43 -17.64 24.12
N ILE A 3 4.28 -16.56 23.35
CA ILE A 3 2.99 -15.88 23.19
C ILE A 3 2.06 -16.89 22.55
N ASN A 4 0.91 -17.14 23.17
CA ASN A 4 -0.13 -17.95 22.59
C ASN A 4 -0.73 -17.19 21.41
N VAL A 5 -0.41 -17.63 20.18
CA VAL A 5 -0.80 -16.98 18.91
C VAL A 5 -2.33 -16.86 18.82
N GLU A 6 -3.06 -17.82 19.33
CA GLU A 6 -4.53 -17.82 19.35
C GLU A 6 -5.07 -16.66 20.19
N LYS A 7 -4.55 -16.50 21.39
CA LYS A 7 -4.92 -15.40 22.29
C LYS A 7 -4.51 -14.02 21.74
N PHE A 8 -3.42 -13.97 20.99
CA PHE A 8 -2.99 -12.76 20.30
C PHE A 8 -3.97 -12.37 19.18
N ASN A 9 -4.39 -13.33 18.35
CA ASN A 9 -5.36 -13.09 17.29
C ASN A 9 -6.72 -12.64 17.84
N GLU A 10 -7.19 -13.23 18.95
CA GLU A 10 -8.40 -12.79 19.64
C GLU A 10 -8.30 -11.33 20.11
N MET A 11 -7.16 -10.92 20.64
CA MET A 11 -6.93 -9.52 21.04
C MET A 11 -6.94 -8.57 19.85
N ILE A 12 -6.32 -8.93 18.72
CA ILE A 12 -6.33 -8.14 17.50
C ILE A 12 -7.75 -7.96 16.96
N GLU A 13 -8.54 -9.04 16.93
CA GLU A 13 -9.94 -8.96 16.47
C GLU A 13 -10.82 -8.15 17.43
N TYR A 14 -10.58 -8.24 18.72
CA TYR A 14 -11.26 -7.41 19.72
C TYR A 14 -10.96 -5.92 19.49
N GLU A 15 -9.67 -5.54 19.32
CA GLU A 15 -9.28 -4.16 19.08
C GLU A 15 -9.81 -3.63 17.74
N LYS A 16 -9.81 -4.45 16.68
CA LYS A 16 -10.42 -4.09 15.39
C LYS A 16 -11.92 -3.79 15.53
N LYS A 17 -12.66 -4.60 16.29
CA LYS A 17 -14.08 -4.36 16.56
C LYS A 17 -14.29 -3.07 17.37
N LYS A 18 -13.44 -2.83 18.35
CA LYS A 18 -13.46 -1.61 19.16
C LYS A 18 -13.19 -0.38 18.32
N ILE A 19 -12.17 -0.40 17.46
CA ILE A 19 -11.85 0.70 16.52
C ILE A 19 -13.01 0.98 15.57
N LYS A 20 -13.70 -0.06 15.07
CA LYS A 20 -14.90 0.11 14.26
C LYS A 20 -16.09 0.74 15.02
N SER A 21 -16.14 0.56 16.34
CA SER A 21 -17.18 1.16 17.18
C SER A 21 -16.92 2.62 17.52
N TYR A 22 -15.66 3.05 17.50
CA TYR A 22 -15.31 4.45 17.60
C TYR A 22 -15.56 5.11 16.24
N LYS A 23 -16.59 5.93 16.13
CA LYS A 23 -16.83 6.83 14.98
C LYS A 23 -15.82 7.98 14.94
N GLU A 24 -14.57 7.72 15.32
CA GLU A 24 -13.54 8.74 15.28
C GLU A 24 -12.96 8.81 13.87
N ASP A 25 -13.15 9.92 13.21
CA ASP A 25 -12.62 10.25 11.89
C ASP A 25 -11.11 9.98 11.77
N ALA A 26 -10.36 10.12 12.88
CA ALA A 26 -8.93 9.85 12.92
C ALA A 26 -8.56 8.38 12.66
N ALA A 27 -9.29 7.41 13.19
CA ALA A 27 -9.00 5.99 12.98
C ALA A 27 -9.29 5.58 11.54
N ILE A 28 -10.36 6.11 10.96
CA ILE A 28 -10.70 5.91 9.55
C ILE A 28 -9.63 6.56 8.68
N TYR A 29 -9.26 7.79 8.97
CA TYR A 29 -8.25 8.56 8.26
C TYR A 29 -6.88 7.84 8.23
N LEU A 30 -6.41 7.32 9.36
CA LEU A 30 -5.14 6.60 9.46
C LEU A 30 -5.20 5.19 8.84
N GLY A 31 -6.37 4.68 8.49
CA GLY A 31 -6.54 3.45 7.73
C GLY A 31 -6.11 3.56 6.25
N TYR A 32 -5.92 4.78 5.75
CA TYR A 32 -5.45 5.04 4.38
C TYR A 32 -3.96 5.34 4.35
N LYS A 33 -3.24 4.73 3.40
CA LYS A 33 -1.77 4.85 3.31
C LYS A 33 -1.30 6.27 3.04
N LEU A 34 -1.96 6.99 2.13
CA LEU A 34 -1.60 8.38 1.83
C LEU A 34 -1.87 9.30 3.02
N GLN A 35 -3.03 9.16 3.64
CA GLN A 35 -3.40 9.96 4.79
C GLN A 35 -2.47 9.71 5.99
N SER A 36 -2.10 8.44 6.22
CA SER A 36 -1.11 8.09 7.24
C SER A 36 0.25 8.73 6.95
N LYS A 37 0.71 8.71 5.70
CA LYS A 37 1.96 9.36 5.29
C LYS A 37 1.92 10.87 5.52
N TYR A 38 0.83 11.53 5.13
CA TYR A 38 0.67 12.97 5.36
C TYR A 38 0.63 13.32 6.85
N TYR A 39 -0.06 12.51 7.64
CA TYR A 39 -0.10 12.68 9.10
C TYR A 39 1.30 12.56 9.71
N ILE A 40 2.06 11.52 9.35
CA ILE A 40 3.43 11.31 9.85
C ILE A 40 4.33 12.46 9.41
N LYS A 41 4.30 12.83 8.14
CA LYS A 41 5.12 13.94 7.62
C LYS A 41 4.83 15.27 8.31
N LYS A 42 3.55 15.53 8.63
CA LYS A 42 3.13 16.75 9.32
C LYS A 42 3.57 16.80 10.77
N ASN A 43 3.46 15.68 11.50
CA ASN A 43 3.65 15.65 12.94
C ASN A 43 5.07 15.21 13.36
N TYR A 44 5.76 14.47 12.49
CA TYR A 44 7.09 13.88 12.74
C TYR A 44 8.01 14.08 11.53
N PRO A 45 8.25 15.32 11.08
CA PRO A 45 8.92 15.60 9.80
C PRO A 45 10.38 15.13 9.74
N ASN A 46 11.04 15.02 10.89
CA ASN A 46 12.47 14.70 11.00
C ASN A 46 12.75 13.31 11.58
N ASP A 47 11.72 12.63 12.09
CA ASP A 47 11.91 11.38 12.85
C ASP A 47 11.76 10.13 12.00
N ILE A 48 10.99 10.22 10.91
CA ILE A 48 10.63 9.07 10.09
C ILE A 48 10.85 9.39 8.61
N HIS A 49 11.70 8.58 7.96
CA HIS A 49 11.91 8.63 6.52
C HIS A 49 10.80 7.85 5.82
N LEU A 50 10.04 8.54 4.97
CA LEU A 50 8.93 7.94 4.23
C LEU A 50 9.26 7.92 2.74
N ALA A 51 8.89 6.84 2.04
CA ALA A 51 8.83 6.86 0.59
C ALA A 51 7.88 7.99 0.13
N VAL A 52 8.37 8.84 -0.79
CA VAL A 52 7.69 10.07 -1.22
C VAL A 52 6.60 9.74 -2.23
N PRO A 53 5.33 10.10 -1.99
CA PRO A 53 4.28 9.97 -2.98
C PRO A 53 4.40 11.06 -4.07
N TYR A 54 4.10 10.69 -5.32
CA TYR A 54 4.26 11.58 -6.49
C TYR A 54 3.01 12.42 -6.82
N ASN A 55 2.07 12.59 -5.95
CA ASN A 55 0.81 13.32 -6.21
C ASN A 55 0.04 12.85 -7.46
N ILE A 56 0.20 11.57 -7.80
CA ILE A 56 -0.52 10.94 -8.91
C ILE A 56 -1.44 9.88 -8.31
N ILE A 57 -2.73 10.07 -8.55
CA ILE A 57 -3.79 9.15 -8.15
C ILE A 57 -4.37 8.51 -9.41
N ILE A 58 -4.51 7.19 -9.38
CA ILE A 58 -5.10 6.41 -10.46
C ILE A 58 -6.39 5.79 -9.99
N ASN A 59 -7.44 6.00 -10.76
CA ASN A 59 -8.76 5.37 -10.60
C ASN A 59 -9.25 4.81 -11.93
N LYS A 60 -10.44 4.21 -11.94
CA LYS A 60 -11.04 3.62 -13.14
C LYS A 60 -11.25 4.62 -14.29
N ASP A 61 -11.45 5.90 -13.96
CA ASP A 61 -11.80 6.93 -14.94
C ASP A 61 -10.58 7.56 -15.59
N ASN A 62 -9.42 7.54 -14.91
CA ASN A 62 -8.19 8.20 -15.38
C ASN A 62 -7.01 7.28 -15.68
N VAL A 63 -7.12 5.97 -15.48
CA VAL A 63 -6.00 5.04 -15.66
C VAL A 63 -5.33 5.18 -17.03
N THR A 64 -6.11 5.31 -18.09
CA THR A 64 -5.58 5.46 -19.45
C THR A 64 -4.82 6.78 -19.62
N SER A 65 -5.41 7.90 -19.23
CA SER A 65 -4.77 9.21 -19.38
C SER A 65 -3.50 9.33 -18.53
N VAL A 66 -3.50 8.81 -17.32
CA VAL A 66 -2.29 8.80 -16.46
C VAL A 66 -1.17 7.99 -17.10
N LEU A 67 -1.47 6.81 -17.66
CA LEU A 67 -0.46 5.98 -18.32
C LEU A 67 0.12 6.66 -19.57
N LEU A 68 -0.69 7.36 -20.32
CA LEU A 68 -0.25 8.04 -21.54
C LEU A 68 0.52 9.35 -21.28
N GLU A 69 0.12 10.10 -20.25
CA GLU A 69 0.58 11.47 -20.05
C GLU A 69 1.60 11.63 -18.92
N LYS A 70 1.59 10.72 -17.93
CA LYS A 70 2.38 10.90 -16.70
C LYS A 70 3.55 9.92 -16.55
N LEU A 71 3.49 8.75 -17.20
CA LEU A 71 4.55 7.74 -17.04
C LEU A 71 5.93 8.24 -17.42
N ASP A 72 6.04 9.04 -18.49
CA ASP A 72 7.33 9.53 -18.96
C ASP A 72 7.98 10.52 -17.97
N MET A 73 7.17 11.16 -17.14
CA MET A 73 7.63 12.10 -16.12
C MET A 73 8.12 11.40 -14.83
N LEU A 74 7.85 10.11 -14.67
CA LEU A 74 8.26 9.34 -13.51
C LEU A 74 9.70 8.82 -13.68
N PRO A 75 10.40 8.58 -12.55
CA PRO A 75 11.66 7.85 -12.57
C PRO A 75 11.52 6.47 -13.20
N ASP A 76 12.66 5.86 -13.57
CA ASP A 76 12.66 4.51 -14.14
C ASP A 76 12.08 3.46 -13.18
N LYS A 77 12.28 3.67 -11.88
CA LYS A 77 11.74 2.80 -10.84
C LYS A 77 10.78 3.54 -9.93
N PHE A 78 9.61 2.97 -9.78
CA PHE A 78 8.58 3.49 -8.87
C PHE A 78 7.65 2.38 -8.39
N VAL A 79 6.80 2.70 -7.42
CA VAL A 79 5.87 1.76 -6.81
C VAL A 79 4.45 2.29 -6.95
N ILE A 80 3.51 1.40 -7.23
CA ILE A 80 2.08 1.69 -7.23
C ILE A 80 1.43 0.88 -6.13
N LYS A 81 0.63 1.52 -5.30
CA LYS A 81 -0.07 0.90 -4.15
C LYS A 81 -1.53 1.28 -4.14
N LYS A 82 -2.37 0.39 -3.61
CA LYS A 82 -3.72 0.77 -3.19
C LYS A 82 -3.66 1.64 -1.95
N ASN A 83 -4.47 2.68 -1.92
CA ASN A 83 -4.56 3.55 -0.75
C ASN A 83 -5.14 2.82 0.46
N LYS A 84 -6.12 1.95 0.26
CA LYS A 84 -6.69 1.03 1.26
C LYS A 84 -6.26 -0.41 0.97
N LEU A 85 -6.30 -1.28 1.95
CA LEU A 85 -5.95 -2.71 1.89
C LEU A 85 -4.44 -3.00 1.80
N SER A 86 -4.05 -4.20 2.18
CA SER A 86 -2.68 -4.71 2.11
C SER A 86 -2.51 -5.67 0.93
N GLY A 87 -1.25 -5.89 0.51
CA GLY A 87 -0.91 -6.96 -0.43
C GLY A 87 -0.95 -6.59 -1.92
N TYR A 88 -1.40 -5.39 -2.27
CA TYR A 88 -1.48 -4.97 -3.67
C TYR A 88 -0.42 -3.89 -3.97
N THR A 89 0.80 -4.35 -4.17
CA THR A 89 1.94 -3.48 -4.52
C THR A 89 2.46 -3.89 -5.88
N VAL A 90 2.58 -2.93 -6.78
CA VAL A 90 3.21 -3.10 -8.09
C VAL A 90 4.54 -2.36 -8.07
N ILE A 91 5.62 -3.07 -8.33
CA ILE A 91 6.95 -2.48 -8.50
C ILE A 91 7.24 -2.40 -9.99
N VAL A 92 7.48 -1.19 -10.48
CA VAL A 92 7.78 -0.94 -11.89
C VAL A 92 9.25 -0.60 -12.05
N ASP A 93 9.91 -1.30 -12.94
CA ASP A 93 11.21 -0.95 -13.53
C ASP A 93 10.99 -0.80 -15.04
N LYS A 94 11.01 0.43 -15.54
CA LYS A 94 10.75 0.73 -16.95
C LYS A 94 11.77 0.09 -17.90
N ASN A 95 12.97 -0.17 -17.41
CA ASN A 95 14.05 -0.77 -18.20
C ASN A 95 13.95 -2.29 -18.28
N GLU A 96 13.16 -2.92 -17.39
CA GLU A 96 13.19 -4.37 -17.29
C GLU A 96 11.79 -4.97 -17.13
N LYS A 97 11.13 -4.72 -16.00
CA LYS A 97 9.97 -5.53 -15.58
C LYS A 97 8.97 -4.81 -14.68
N ILE A 98 7.80 -5.41 -14.59
CA ILE A 98 6.77 -5.11 -13.61
C ILE A 98 6.67 -6.32 -12.69
N SER A 99 6.77 -6.13 -11.38
CA SER A 99 6.57 -7.16 -10.37
C SER A 99 5.24 -6.95 -9.68
N TYR A 100 4.38 -7.96 -9.68
CA TYR A 100 3.06 -7.93 -9.06
C TYR A 100 2.67 -9.33 -8.58
N GLN A 101 2.28 -9.49 -7.30
CA GLN A 101 1.88 -10.78 -6.72
C GLN A 101 2.83 -11.94 -7.03
N GLU A 102 4.12 -11.74 -6.74
CA GLU A 102 5.20 -12.72 -6.98
C GLU A 102 5.46 -13.05 -8.46
N GLN A 103 4.67 -12.50 -9.38
CA GLN A 103 4.87 -12.64 -10.82
C GLN A 103 5.69 -11.48 -11.38
N LYS A 104 6.42 -11.77 -12.44
CA LYS A 104 7.24 -10.80 -13.17
C LYS A 104 6.76 -10.73 -14.62
N TYR A 105 6.45 -9.53 -15.07
CA TYR A 105 6.01 -9.22 -16.42
C TYR A 105 7.07 -8.35 -17.10
N LYS A 106 7.30 -8.54 -18.39
CA LYS A 106 8.12 -7.60 -19.15
C LYS A 106 7.47 -6.20 -19.08
N TYR A 107 8.29 -5.15 -18.88
CA TYR A 107 7.74 -3.80 -18.88
C TYR A 107 7.11 -3.47 -20.24
N SER A 108 5.90 -3.03 -20.20
CA SER A 108 5.16 -2.37 -21.29
C SER A 108 3.98 -1.61 -20.69
N THR A 109 3.56 -0.54 -21.35
CA THR A 109 2.35 0.21 -20.95
C THR A 109 1.12 -0.68 -20.97
N GLY A 110 1.03 -1.64 -21.93
CA GLY A 110 -0.08 -2.60 -22.01
C GLY A 110 -0.13 -3.52 -20.80
N ASN A 111 0.98 -4.15 -20.42
CA ASN A 111 1.02 -5.01 -19.23
C ASN A 111 0.70 -4.22 -17.96
N LEU A 112 1.22 -3.01 -17.85
CA LEU A 112 0.91 -2.15 -16.70
C LEU A 112 -0.57 -1.79 -16.67
N TYR A 113 -1.17 -1.44 -17.80
CA TYR A 113 -2.60 -1.17 -17.91
C TYR A 113 -3.47 -2.35 -17.47
N GLU A 114 -3.16 -3.56 -17.92
CA GLU A 114 -3.88 -4.77 -17.51
C GLU A 114 -3.81 -5.03 -16.02
N ILE A 115 -2.61 -4.89 -15.43
CA ILE A 115 -2.42 -5.07 -13.99
C ILE A 115 -3.25 -4.04 -13.21
N LEU A 116 -3.15 -2.75 -13.56
CA LEU A 116 -3.84 -1.68 -12.85
C LEU A 116 -5.36 -1.79 -12.98
N THR A 117 -5.86 -2.10 -14.17
CA THR A 117 -7.30 -2.30 -14.39
C THR A 117 -7.82 -3.51 -13.62
N THR A 118 -7.04 -4.58 -13.51
CA THR A 118 -7.39 -5.74 -12.69
C THR A 118 -7.44 -5.38 -11.21
N MET A 119 -6.46 -4.62 -10.71
CA MET A 119 -6.47 -4.13 -9.33
C MET A 119 -7.69 -3.26 -9.02
N LEU A 120 -8.06 -2.37 -9.94
CA LEU A 120 -9.21 -1.47 -9.78
C LEU A 120 -10.56 -2.21 -9.84
N ARG A 121 -10.67 -3.25 -10.69
CA ARG A 121 -11.90 -4.05 -10.82
C ARG A 121 -12.14 -4.97 -9.65
N TYR A 122 -11.10 -5.59 -9.11
CA TYR A 122 -11.21 -6.62 -8.08
C TYR A 122 -11.97 -6.16 -6.84
N ASP A 123 -11.85 -4.90 -6.48
CA ASP A 123 -12.49 -4.33 -5.30
C ASP A 123 -13.95 -3.94 -5.56
N TYR A 124 -14.25 -3.59 -6.81
CA TYR A 124 -15.58 -3.19 -7.23
C TYR A 124 -16.57 -4.36 -7.14
N ASP A 125 -16.11 -5.57 -7.47
CA ASP A 125 -16.97 -6.76 -7.50
C ASP A 125 -17.18 -7.38 -6.12
N LYS A 126 -16.27 -7.16 -5.18
CA LYS A 126 -16.30 -7.81 -3.85
C LYS A 126 -17.00 -7.04 -2.74
N ASN A 127 -17.04 -5.73 -2.82
CA ASN A 127 -17.62 -4.88 -1.79
C ASN A 127 -18.44 -3.74 -2.40
N PRO A 128 -19.61 -4.02 -3.00
CA PRO A 128 -20.43 -2.98 -3.61
C PRO A 128 -20.91 -1.91 -2.62
N GLU A 129 -20.96 -2.22 -1.32
CA GLU A 129 -21.35 -1.27 -0.27
C GLU A 129 -20.21 -0.33 0.19
N GLU A 130 -18.96 -0.67 -0.12
CA GLU A 130 -17.79 0.17 0.18
C GLU A 130 -17.41 1.12 -0.99
N GLN A 131 -18.32 1.38 -1.90
CA GLN A 131 -18.16 2.17 -3.13
C GLN A 131 -17.92 3.67 -2.93
N GLU A 132 -17.42 4.09 -1.80
CA GLU A 132 -16.82 5.42 -1.73
C GLU A 132 -15.57 5.43 -2.61
N THR A 133 -15.67 6.11 -3.73
CA THR A 133 -14.75 6.10 -4.87
C THR A 133 -13.29 6.38 -4.49
N ASP A 134 -13.05 7.20 -3.47
CA ASP A 134 -11.71 7.62 -3.04
C ASP A 134 -10.91 6.53 -2.32
N LYS A 135 -11.58 5.45 -1.87
CA LYS A 135 -10.96 4.40 -1.05
C LYS A 135 -10.21 3.37 -1.87
N MET A 136 -10.60 3.21 -3.13
CA MET A 136 -10.05 2.19 -4.05
C MET A 136 -8.95 2.72 -4.95
N ASP A 137 -8.64 4.00 -4.84
CA ASP A 137 -7.64 4.64 -5.66
C ASP A 137 -6.24 4.06 -5.45
N LEU A 138 -5.49 4.02 -6.53
CA LEU A 138 -4.07 3.70 -6.51
C LEU A 138 -3.27 4.99 -6.43
N PHE A 139 -2.14 4.94 -5.78
CA PHE A 139 -1.18 6.05 -5.77
C PHE A 139 0.23 5.57 -6.11
N LEU A 140 1.02 6.49 -6.61
CA LEU A 140 2.39 6.25 -6.99
C LEU A 140 3.33 6.86 -5.96
N GLU A 141 4.39 6.12 -5.65
CA GLU A 141 5.42 6.59 -4.73
C GLU A 141 6.83 6.17 -5.17
N GLU A 142 7.81 6.79 -4.57
CA GLU A 142 9.21 6.48 -4.72
C GLU A 142 9.49 5.00 -4.47
N TYR A 143 10.32 4.40 -5.33
CA TYR A 143 10.89 3.08 -5.08
C TYR A 143 12.02 3.19 -4.05
N VAL A 144 11.82 2.57 -2.90
CA VAL A 144 12.85 2.43 -1.89
C VAL A 144 13.25 0.96 -1.85
N PRO A 145 14.53 0.62 -2.11
CA PRO A 145 15.01 -0.76 -2.01
C PRO A 145 15.00 -1.20 -0.55
N VAL A 146 14.11 -2.14 -0.23
CA VAL A 146 13.94 -2.67 1.12
C VAL A 146 14.40 -4.12 1.14
N LYS A 147 15.34 -4.45 2.04
CA LYS A 147 15.83 -5.83 2.26
C LYS A 147 15.11 -6.51 3.40
N GLU A 148 14.65 -5.75 4.35
CA GLU A 148 14.03 -6.23 5.59
C GLU A 148 12.78 -5.42 5.91
N GLU A 149 11.76 -6.08 6.41
CA GLU A 149 10.53 -5.45 6.88
C GLU A 149 10.32 -5.81 8.35
N PHE A 150 10.00 -4.80 9.14
CA PHE A 150 9.60 -4.97 10.54
C PHE A 150 8.15 -4.48 10.71
N LYS A 151 7.27 -5.37 11.16
CA LYS A 151 5.91 -5.01 11.53
C LYS A 151 5.78 -4.93 13.04
N PHE A 152 5.43 -3.76 13.52
CA PHE A 152 5.20 -3.50 14.93
C PHE A 152 3.71 -3.63 15.23
N HIS A 153 3.36 -4.65 16.01
CA HIS A 153 1.99 -4.81 16.49
C HIS A 153 1.85 -4.05 17.81
N CYS A 154 0.96 -3.06 17.82
CA CYS A 154 0.80 -2.16 18.95
C CYS A 154 -0.60 -2.26 19.55
N ILE A 155 -0.70 -2.26 20.88
CA ILE A 155 -1.97 -2.14 21.62
C ILE A 155 -1.79 -1.04 22.66
N HIS A 156 -2.74 -0.11 22.70
CA HIS A 156 -2.71 1.04 23.62
C HIS A 156 -1.37 1.80 23.61
N GLY A 157 -0.78 2.00 22.43
CA GLY A 157 0.48 2.71 22.26
C GLY A 157 1.74 1.93 22.68
N ARG A 158 1.60 0.66 23.01
CA ARG A 158 2.74 -0.21 23.37
C ARG A 158 2.97 -1.26 22.29
N VAL A 159 4.24 -1.43 21.92
CA VAL A 159 4.64 -2.53 21.04
C VAL A 159 4.55 -3.85 21.83
N ILE A 160 3.75 -4.78 21.33
CA ILE A 160 3.55 -6.10 21.96
C ILE A 160 4.19 -7.22 21.18
N MET A 161 4.43 -7.03 19.89
CA MET A 161 5.11 -7.99 19.02
C MET A 161 5.80 -7.25 17.88
N ILE A 162 6.95 -7.76 17.47
CA ILE A 162 7.66 -7.33 16.27
C ILE A 162 7.78 -8.56 15.37
N GLU A 163 7.24 -8.44 14.16
CA GLU A 163 7.43 -9.42 13.09
C GLU A 163 8.55 -8.93 12.18
N HIS A 164 9.55 -9.79 11.94
CA HIS A 164 10.67 -9.50 11.05
C HIS A 164 10.60 -10.40 9.82
N SER A 165 10.65 -9.83 8.64
CA SER A 165 10.66 -10.54 7.38
C SER A 165 11.83 -10.10 6.51
N LEU A 166 12.58 -11.07 5.97
CA LEU A 166 13.56 -10.81 4.93
C LEU A 166 12.81 -10.77 3.60
N LEU A 167 12.87 -9.63 2.93
CA LEU A 167 12.23 -9.45 1.64
C LEU A 167 13.19 -9.92 0.54
N ASN A 168 12.84 -11.05 -0.09
CA ASN A 168 13.49 -11.47 -1.33
C ASN A 168 13.04 -10.51 -2.44
N THR A 169 13.73 -9.39 -2.59
CA THR A 169 13.34 -8.33 -3.55
C THR A 169 13.47 -8.78 -5.01
N GLY A 170 13.86 -10.03 -5.29
CA GLY A 170 13.95 -10.59 -6.64
C GLY A 170 14.81 -9.78 -7.63
N LEU A 171 15.43 -8.72 -7.15
CA LEU A 171 16.44 -7.92 -7.82
C LEU A 171 17.80 -8.46 -7.34
N SER A 172 18.14 -9.68 -7.78
CA SER A 172 19.55 -10.11 -7.77
C SER A 172 20.32 -9.12 -8.64
N ASN A 173 21.41 -8.64 -8.07
CA ASN A 173 22.42 -7.83 -8.74
C ASN A 173 22.79 -8.38 -10.10
#